data_fbb3de5a7d80c62fad49da1aec2eed27
#
_entry.id   fbb3de5a7d80c62fad49da1aec2eed27
#
_cell.length_a   1.000
_cell.length_b   1.000
_cell.length_c   1.000
_cell.angle_alpha   90.00
_cell.angle_beta   90.00
_cell.angle_gamma   90.00
#
_symmetry.space_group_name_H-M   'P 1'
#
loop_
_entity.id
_entity.type
_entity.pdbx_description
1 polymer ?
#
loop_
_entity_poly.entity_id
_entity_poly.type
_entity_poly.pdbx_seq_one_letter_code
_entity_poly.pdbx_strand_id
1 'polypeptide(L)'
;MMKKIINADWKDLSLPEELQLWVDCGFIIVDGCVFLAGLFKGNPGINNHFDKTGIECFVNSFHIDDYVSERYLDYSCLFCNKILSQWECNNDNKAEYLNVIISLDDFGSVIKTHMKREGENWLNSNLDKYEDAILETSTPL
;
A
#
# COMPACT_ATOMS: atom_id res chain seq x y z
N MET A 1 -3.30 -1.01 16.97
CA MET A 1 -3.23 -0.68 15.53
C MET A 1 -4.30 0.32 15.16
N MET A 2 -3.94 1.28 14.39
CA MET A 2 -4.88 2.30 13.95
C MET A 2 -5.78 1.73 12.87
N LYS A 3 -7.07 1.68 13.13
CA LYS A 3 -8.04 1.15 12.16
C LYS A 3 -8.48 2.18 11.15
N LYS A 4 -8.36 3.44 11.51
CA LYS A 4 -8.86 4.52 10.69
C LYS A 4 -7.78 5.55 10.47
N ILE A 5 -7.53 5.87 9.22
CA ILE A 5 -6.62 6.93 8.85
C ILE A 5 -7.42 8.21 8.63
N ILE A 6 -8.57 8.30 9.26
CA ILE A 6 -9.52 9.38 9.03
C ILE A 6 -9.19 10.65 9.78
N ASN A 7 -8.30 10.56 10.78
CA ASN A 7 -7.93 11.75 11.54
C ASN A 7 -6.86 12.58 10.82
N ALA A 8 -6.29 12.03 9.76
CA ALA A 8 -5.37 12.80 8.93
C ALA A 8 -6.16 13.81 8.11
N ASP A 9 -5.66 15.02 8.05
CA ASP A 9 -6.32 16.12 7.34
C ASP A 9 -5.91 16.11 5.87
N TRP A 10 -6.49 15.18 5.12
CA TRP A 10 -6.12 14.97 3.72
C TRP A 10 -7.25 15.27 2.74
N LYS A 11 -8.42 15.69 3.24
CA LYS A 11 -9.59 15.87 2.37
C LYS A 11 -9.43 17.05 1.41
N ASP A 12 -8.60 18.02 1.76
CA ASP A 12 -8.33 19.17 0.92
C ASP A 12 -7.13 18.99 0.01
N LEU A 13 -6.49 17.81 0.07
CA LEU A 13 -5.31 17.51 -0.73
C LEU A 13 -5.65 16.82 -2.04
N SER A 14 -4.76 17.01 -3.01
CA SER A 14 -4.78 16.25 -4.25
C SER A 14 -3.43 15.53 -4.39
N LEU A 15 -3.46 14.32 -4.89
CA LEU A 15 -2.22 13.57 -5.10
C LEU A 15 -1.37 14.24 -6.19
N PRO A 16 -0.04 14.18 -6.07
CA PRO A 16 0.84 14.52 -7.19
C PRO A 16 0.43 13.71 -8.42
N GLU A 17 0.63 14.28 -9.59
CA GLU A 17 0.18 13.70 -10.84
C GLU A 17 0.63 12.26 -11.01
N GLU A 18 1.88 11.95 -10.67
CA GLU A 18 2.43 10.61 -10.83
C GLU A 18 1.73 9.58 -9.94
N LEU A 19 1.46 9.95 -8.69
CA LEU A 19 0.76 9.07 -7.78
C LEU A 19 -0.69 8.87 -8.18
N GLN A 20 -1.33 9.93 -8.66
CA GLN A 20 -2.71 9.83 -9.15
C GLN A 20 -2.77 8.91 -10.36
N LEU A 21 -1.77 8.96 -11.22
CA LEU A 21 -1.68 8.06 -12.37
C LEU A 21 -1.61 6.60 -11.93
N TRP A 22 -0.84 6.30 -10.89
CA TRP A 22 -0.78 4.93 -10.37
C TRP A 22 -2.13 4.44 -9.86
N VAL A 23 -2.88 5.31 -9.20
CA VAL A 23 -4.24 4.97 -8.76
C VAL A 23 -5.12 4.70 -9.98
N ASP A 24 -5.06 5.56 -10.98
CA ASP A 24 -5.89 5.45 -12.17
C ASP A 24 -5.57 4.21 -13.00
N CYS A 25 -4.30 3.82 -13.03
CA CYS A 25 -3.88 2.61 -13.74
C CYS A 25 -4.38 1.33 -13.08
N GLY A 26 -4.67 1.39 -11.78
CA GLY A 26 -5.22 0.27 -11.05
C GLY A 26 -4.24 -0.85 -10.82
N PHE A 27 -4.73 -2.07 -10.90
CA PHE A 27 -3.99 -3.27 -10.52
C PHE A 27 -3.90 -4.25 -11.68
N ILE A 28 -2.85 -5.08 -11.64
CA ILE A 28 -2.76 -6.25 -12.50
C ILE A 28 -2.50 -7.47 -11.62
N ILE A 29 -2.91 -8.63 -12.10
CA ILE A 29 -2.72 -9.90 -11.39
C ILE A 29 -1.83 -10.78 -12.25
N VAL A 30 -0.70 -11.21 -11.70
CA VAL A 30 0.26 -12.06 -12.39
C VAL A 30 0.66 -13.20 -11.45
N ASP A 31 0.43 -14.43 -11.88
CA ASP A 31 0.77 -15.63 -11.11
C ASP A 31 0.22 -15.61 -9.68
N GLY A 32 -0.99 -15.09 -9.52
CA GLY A 32 -1.65 -15.03 -8.23
C GLY A 32 -1.19 -13.90 -7.34
N CYS A 33 -0.32 -13.03 -7.83
CA CYS A 33 0.13 -11.82 -7.12
C CYS A 33 -0.57 -10.60 -7.71
N VAL A 34 -0.90 -9.65 -6.83
CA VAL A 34 -1.54 -8.40 -7.22
C VAL A 34 -0.50 -7.29 -7.18
N PHE A 35 -0.37 -6.58 -8.29
CA PHE A 35 0.59 -5.49 -8.39
C PHE A 35 -0.13 -4.21 -8.80
N LEU A 36 0.38 -3.07 -8.31
CA LEU A 36 0.01 -1.77 -8.87
C LEU A 36 0.54 -1.72 -10.30
N ALA A 37 -0.35 -1.55 -11.25
CA ALA A 37 0.05 -1.59 -12.66
C ALA A 37 1.16 -0.59 -12.98
N GLY A 38 1.10 0.59 -12.37
CA GLY A 38 2.11 1.62 -12.59
C GLY A 38 3.49 1.29 -12.01
N LEU A 39 3.57 0.38 -11.06
CA LEU A 39 4.83 -0.03 -10.44
C LEU A 39 5.36 -1.35 -10.97
N PHE A 40 4.53 -2.11 -11.66
CA PHE A 40 4.96 -3.41 -12.20
C PHE A 40 5.72 -3.22 -13.51
N LYS A 41 6.96 -3.66 -13.52
CA LYS A 41 7.84 -3.51 -14.70
C LYS A 41 8.25 -4.85 -15.27
N GLY A 42 7.31 -5.78 -15.33
CA GLY A 42 7.56 -7.12 -15.82
C GLY A 42 7.93 -8.06 -14.68
N ASN A 43 8.40 -9.24 -15.01
CA ASN A 43 8.79 -10.23 -14.01
C ASN A 43 9.82 -9.61 -13.07
N PRO A 44 9.53 -9.53 -11.76
CA PRO A 44 10.46 -8.88 -10.83
C PRO A 44 11.77 -9.65 -10.61
N GLY A 45 11.93 -10.82 -11.20
CA GLY A 45 13.15 -11.61 -11.07
C GLY A 45 13.34 -12.20 -9.70
N ILE A 46 12.32 -12.19 -8.89
CA ILE A 46 12.38 -12.73 -7.54
C ILE A 46 12.20 -14.25 -7.62
N ASN A 47 13.08 -14.95 -6.92
CA ASN A 47 13.07 -16.40 -6.94
C ASN A 47 12.16 -16.95 -5.84
N ASN A 48 12.27 -18.25 -5.59
CA ASN A 48 11.40 -18.99 -4.69
C ASN A 48 11.62 -18.68 -3.20
N HIS A 49 12.48 -17.72 -2.86
CA HIS A 49 12.74 -17.37 -1.46
C HIS A 49 11.67 -16.45 -0.89
N PHE A 50 10.83 -15.86 -1.74
CA PHE A 50 9.77 -14.97 -1.30
C PHE A 50 8.42 -15.63 -1.49
N ASP A 51 7.53 -15.49 -0.48
CA ASP A 51 6.15 -15.84 -0.68
C ASP A 51 5.46 -14.76 -1.51
N LYS A 52 4.20 -14.97 -1.85
CA LYS A 52 3.47 -14.00 -2.69
C LYS A 52 3.33 -12.64 -2.00
N THR A 53 3.09 -12.64 -0.69
CA THR A 53 3.01 -11.40 0.09
C THR A 53 4.33 -10.64 0.04
N GLY A 54 5.45 -11.32 0.17
CA GLY A 54 6.77 -10.69 0.08
C GLY A 54 7.03 -10.08 -1.27
N ILE A 55 6.66 -10.78 -2.35
CA ILE A 55 6.83 -10.28 -3.70
C ILE A 55 5.98 -9.03 -3.91
N GLU A 56 4.73 -9.06 -3.48
CA GLU A 56 3.84 -7.91 -3.60
C GLU A 56 4.38 -6.71 -2.83
N CYS A 57 4.83 -6.92 -1.60
CA CYS A 57 5.40 -5.83 -0.80
C CYS A 57 6.65 -5.25 -1.43
N PHE A 58 7.44 -6.08 -2.12
CA PHE A 58 8.65 -5.60 -2.80
C PHE A 58 8.30 -4.73 -4.01
N VAL A 59 7.39 -5.20 -4.86
CA VAL A 59 7.03 -4.49 -6.09
C VAL A 59 6.15 -3.27 -5.79
N ASN A 60 5.17 -3.43 -4.89
CA ASN A 60 4.19 -2.40 -4.57
C ASN A 60 4.68 -1.47 -3.45
N SER A 61 5.95 -1.12 -3.48
CA SER A 61 6.58 -0.33 -2.43
C SER A 61 7.14 0.95 -3.00
N PHE A 62 6.90 2.07 -2.31
CA PHE A 62 7.50 3.33 -2.70
C PHE A 62 7.57 4.29 -1.52
N HIS A 63 8.41 5.32 -1.65
CA HIS A 63 8.57 6.37 -0.65
C HIS A 63 7.74 7.58 -1.03
N ILE A 64 6.84 7.99 -0.16
CA ILE A 64 6.01 9.16 -0.39
C ILE A 64 6.88 10.43 -0.48
N ASP A 65 7.98 10.45 0.26
CA ASP A 65 8.90 11.58 0.30
C ASP A 65 9.66 11.78 -1.01
N ASP A 66 9.59 10.84 -1.94
CA ASP A 66 10.11 11.03 -3.30
C ASP A 66 9.18 11.92 -4.16
N TYR A 67 7.94 12.11 -3.72
CA TYR A 67 6.91 12.80 -4.50
C TYR A 67 6.36 14.04 -3.83
N VAL A 68 6.47 14.15 -2.52
CA VAL A 68 6.02 15.33 -1.76
C VAL A 68 7.11 15.71 -0.78
N SER A 69 7.14 16.98 -0.40
CA SER A 69 8.18 17.53 0.48
C SER A 69 7.71 17.75 1.92
N GLU A 70 6.44 17.56 2.17
CA GLU A 70 5.85 17.73 3.50
C GLU A 70 4.53 17.00 3.59
N ARG A 71 3.94 16.93 4.77
CA ARG A 71 2.65 16.30 5.02
C ARG A 71 2.64 14.84 4.58
N TYR A 72 3.71 14.14 4.92
CA TYR A 72 3.89 12.75 4.46
C TYR A 72 2.75 11.84 4.89
N LEU A 73 2.30 11.96 6.12
CA LEU A 73 1.20 11.12 6.62
C LEU A 73 -0.10 11.43 5.87
N ASP A 74 -0.40 12.70 5.67
CA ASP A 74 -1.63 13.10 4.99
C ASP A 74 -1.66 12.58 3.55
N TYR A 75 -0.57 12.73 2.82
CA TYR A 75 -0.50 12.22 1.46
C TYR A 75 -0.51 10.69 1.42
N SER A 76 0.12 10.05 2.39
CA SER A 76 0.09 8.59 2.49
C SER A 76 -1.33 8.09 2.72
N CYS A 77 -2.08 8.75 3.60
CA CYS A 77 -3.47 8.39 3.87
C CYS A 77 -4.37 8.63 2.66
N LEU A 78 -4.13 9.73 1.94
CA LEU A 78 -4.88 10.01 0.73
C LEU A 78 -4.65 8.95 -0.33
N PHE A 79 -3.38 8.60 -0.57
CA PHE A 79 -3.04 7.54 -1.52
C PHE A 79 -3.68 6.21 -1.11
N CYS A 80 -3.53 5.85 0.16
CA CYS A 80 -4.08 4.63 0.72
C CYS A 80 -5.60 4.56 0.49
N ASN A 81 -6.31 5.63 0.81
CA ASN A 81 -7.76 5.66 0.65
C ASN A 81 -8.16 5.50 -0.82
N LYS A 82 -7.48 6.17 -1.72
CA LYS A 82 -7.78 6.10 -3.15
C LYS A 82 -7.53 4.70 -3.70
N ILE A 83 -6.43 4.08 -3.29
CA ILE A 83 -6.05 2.77 -3.82
C ILE A 83 -6.99 1.68 -3.30
N LEU A 84 -7.37 1.75 -2.03
CA LEU A 84 -8.31 0.79 -1.46
C LEU A 84 -9.70 0.97 -2.06
N SER A 85 -10.13 2.20 -2.31
CA SER A 85 -11.38 2.47 -2.99
C SER A 85 -11.38 1.93 -4.41
N GLN A 86 -10.25 2.09 -5.12
CA GLN A 86 -10.10 1.58 -6.48
C GLN A 86 -10.21 0.06 -6.49
N TRP A 87 -9.60 -0.61 -5.52
CA TRP A 87 -9.70 -2.05 -5.40
C TRP A 87 -11.14 -2.51 -5.19
N GLU A 88 -11.85 -1.87 -4.27
CA GLU A 88 -13.24 -2.25 -3.97
C GLU A 88 -14.17 -2.00 -5.17
N CYS A 89 -13.96 -0.92 -5.90
CA CYS A 89 -14.83 -0.56 -7.02
C CYS A 89 -14.62 -1.43 -8.24
N ASN A 90 -13.39 -1.88 -8.47
CA ASN A 90 -13.02 -2.56 -9.71
C ASN A 90 -12.71 -4.04 -9.54
N ASN A 91 -12.85 -4.57 -8.34
CA ASN A 91 -12.58 -5.96 -8.08
C ASN A 91 -13.89 -6.74 -7.97
N ASP A 92 -14.07 -7.71 -8.85
CA ASP A 92 -15.26 -8.56 -8.84
C ASP A 92 -15.22 -9.61 -7.75
N ASN A 93 -14.02 -9.92 -7.21
CA ASN A 93 -13.87 -10.93 -6.18
C ASN A 93 -13.79 -10.27 -4.81
N LYS A 94 -14.96 -10.09 -4.19
CA LYS A 94 -15.05 -9.41 -2.90
C LYS A 94 -14.58 -10.26 -1.72
N ALA A 95 -14.18 -11.49 -1.97
CA ALA A 95 -13.61 -12.34 -0.93
C ALA A 95 -12.12 -12.03 -0.69
N GLU A 96 -11.51 -11.27 -1.58
CA GLU A 96 -10.09 -10.93 -1.47
C GLU A 96 -9.92 -9.53 -0.91
N TYR A 97 -9.08 -9.41 0.10
CA TYR A 97 -8.83 -8.15 0.80
C TYR A 97 -7.44 -7.62 0.49
N LEU A 98 -7.40 -6.34 0.17
CA LEU A 98 -6.14 -5.64 -0.05
C LEU A 98 -5.70 -4.97 1.24
N ASN A 99 -4.42 -5.03 1.54
CA ASN A 99 -3.85 -4.45 2.75
C ASN A 99 -2.79 -3.42 2.38
N VAL A 100 -2.77 -2.29 3.07
CA VAL A 100 -1.78 -1.25 2.87
C VAL A 100 -1.08 -0.98 4.19
N ILE A 101 0.24 -0.92 4.14
CA ILE A 101 1.09 -0.65 5.28
C ILE A 101 1.80 0.67 5.03
N ILE A 102 1.71 1.58 5.99
CA ILE A 102 2.40 2.86 5.97
C ILE A 102 3.40 2.86 7.11
N SER A 103 4.69 3.00 6.78
CA SER A 103 5.76 3.10 7.77
C SER A 103 6.28 4.53 7.75
N LEU A 104 6.18 5.22 8.86
CA LEU A 104 6.45 6.65 8.97
C LEU A 104 7.66 6.90 9.86
N ASP A 105 8.61 7.69 9.37
CA ASP A 105 9.76 8.14 10.14
C ASP A 105 9.92 9.66 10.00
N ASP A 106 11.03 10.20 10.51
CA ASP A 106 11.28 11.64 10.48
C ASP A 106 11.54 12.18 9.08
N PHE A 107 11.84 11.32 8.13
CA PHE A 107 12.26 11.70 6.78
C PHE A 107 11.19 11.48 5.73
N GLY A 108 10.12 10.81 6.08
CA GLY A 108 9.04 10.53 5.14
C GLY A 108 8.28 9.27 5.51
N SER A 109 7.70 8.64 4.52
CA SER A 109 7.00 7.38 4.74
C SER A 109 7.16 6.44 3.56
N VAL A 110 7.09 5.15 3.87
CA VAL A 110 7.11 4.07 2.88
C VAL A 110 5.74 3.44 2.86
N ILE A 111 5.21 3.23 1.67
CA ILE A 111 3.90 2.58 1.48
C ILE A 111 4.14 1.24 0.82
N LYS A 112 3.52 0.19 1.37
CA LYS A 112 3.56 -1.16 0.81
C LYS A 112 2.15 -1.69 0.71
N THR A 113 1.88 -2.41 -0.36
CA THR A 113 0.54 -2.96 -0.61
C THR A 113 0.64 -4.44 -0.94
N HIS A 114 -0.24 -5.23 -0.34
CA HIS A 114 -0.29 -6.66 -0.61
C HIS A 114 -1.69 -7.21 -0.35
N MET A 115 -1.98 -8.37 -0.92
CA MET A 115 -3.20 -9.09 -0.59
C MET A 115 -3.07 -9.73 0.79
N LYS A 116 -4.17 -9.77 1.52
CA LYS A 116 -4.20 -10.51 2.78
C LYS A 116 -4.33 -12.00 2.47
N ARG A 117 -3.44 -12.80 3.05
CA ARG A 117 -3.43 -14.25 2.89
C ARG A 117 -3.31 -14.89 4.25
N GLU A 118 -4.07 -15.94 4.44
CA GLU A 118 -3.98 -16.72 5.67
C GLU A 118 -2.58 -17.31 5.80
N GLY A 119 -1.98 -17.16 6.96
CA GLY A 119 -0.65 -17.70 7.24
C GLY A 119 0.50 -16.87 6.72
N GLU A 120 0.23 -15.76 6.03
CA GLU A 120 1.26 -14.86 5.54
C GLU A 120 1.08 -13.48 6.15
N ASN A 121 2.04 -13.04 6.91
CA ASN A 121 2.04 -11.72 7.53
C ASN A 121 3.35 -11.02 7.25
N TRP A 122 3.29 -9.83 6.64
CA TRP A 122 4.49 -9.05 6.42
C TRP A 122 5.01 -8.43 7.70
N LEU A 123 4.09 -7.92 8.53
CA LEU A 123 4.45 -7.28 9.79
C LEU A 123 4.42 -8.27 10.95
N ASN A 124 5.28 -8.03 11.92
CA ASN A 124 5.21 -8.71 13.20
C ASN A 124 3.89 -8.30 13.88
N SER A 125 3.20 -9.24 14.51
CA SER A 125 1.94 -8.96 15.20
C SER A 125 2.09 -7.96 16.34
N ASN A 126 3.30 -7.83 16.90
CA ASN A 126 3.60 -6.85 17.95
C ASN A 126 4.26 -5.63 17.30
N LEU A 127 3.45 -4.64 16.96
CA LEU A 127 3.93 -3.44 16.29
C LEU A 127 4.81 -2.56 17.17
N ASP A 128 4.77 -2.76 18.50
CA ASP A 128 5.61 -1.99 19.42
C ASP A 128 7.09 -2.30 19.25
N LYS A 129 7.44 -3.37 18.55
CA LYS A 129 8.83 -3.72 18.28
C LYS A 129 9.45 -2.90 17.17
N TYR A 130 8.66 -2.18 16.42
CA TYR A 130 9.18 -1.36 15.32
C TYR A 130 9.53 0.03 15.82
N GLU A 131 10.66 0.57 15.37
CA GLU A 131 11.10 1.90 15.74
C GLU A 131 10.24 2.98 15.12
N ASP A 132 9.78 2.73 13.89
CA ASP A 132 8.96 3.68 13.15
C ASP A 132 7.49 3.50 13.49
N ALA A 133 6.73 4.56 13.32
CA ALA A 133 5.28 4.47 13.43
C ALA A 133 4.75 3.68 12.26
N ILE A 134 3.99 2.63 12.54
CA ILE A 134 3.42 1.74 11.53
C ILE A 134 1.90 1.85 11.55
N LEU A 135 1.33 2.10 10.39
CA LEU A 135 -0.11 2.10 10.20
C LEU A 135 -0.47 1.01 9.21
N GLU A 136 -1.55 0.31 9.50
CA GLU A 136 -2.01 -0.74 8.61
C GLU A 136 -3.52 -0.63 8.44
N THR A 137 -3.98 -0.71 7.20
CA THR A 137 -5.40 -0.71 6.92
C THR A 137 -5.69 -1.62 5.73
N SER A 138 -6.91 -2.12 5.64
CA SER A 138 -7.28 -3.04 4.58
C SER A 138 -8.73 -2.85 4.19
N THR A 139 -9.08 -3.40 3.02
CA THR A 139 -10.47 -3.47 2.59
C THR A 139 -11.20 -4.51 3.43
N PRO A 140 -12.53 -4.38 3.59
CA PRO A 140 -13.31 -3.23 3.15
C PRO A 140 -13.03 -1.99 3.99
N LEU A 141 -13.19 -0.85 3.36
CA LEU A 141 -12.99 0.43 4.04
C LEU A 141 -14.10 0.70 5.08
#